data_df41ef731fe7dfc32d36cc1c73287224
#
_entry.id   df41ef731fe7dfc32d36cc1c73287224
#
_cell.length_a   1.000
_cell.length_b   1.000
_cell.length_c   1.000
_cell.angle_alpha   90.00
_cell.angle_beta   90.00
_cell.angle_gamma   90.00
#
_symmetry.space_group_name_H-M   'P 1'
#
loop_
_entity.id
_entity.type
_entity.pdbx_description
1 polymer ?
#
loop_
_entity_poly.entity_id
_entity_poly.type
_entity_poly.pdbx_seq_one_letter_code
_entity_poly.pdbx_strand_id
1 'polypeptide(L)' 'MKIKCKKSKRFLCETNYDEIISALDKYGIAFEKPLEIVVPCRACKESEVYHIYKDHYVFKENRKK' A
#
# COMPACT_ATOMS: atom_id res chain seq x y z
N MET A 1 -2.93 -9.99 -0.65
CA MET A 1 -2.67 -9.19 -1.86
C MET A 1 -1.20 -8.81 -1.91
N LYS A 2 -0.52 -9.17 -2.97
CA LYS A 2 0.90 -8.90 -3.13
C LYS A 2 1.10 -7.62 -3.94
N ILE A 3 1.84 -6.67 -3.38
CA ILE A 3 2.11 -5.38 -4.02
C ILE A 3 3.50 -5.42 -4.63
N LYS A 4 3.58 -5.08 -5.91
CA LYS A 4 4.83 -5.04 -6.66
C LYS A 4 5.12 -3.63 -7.14
N CYS A 5 6.40 -3.30 -7.21
CA CYS A 5 6.83 -2.01 -7.74
C CYS A 5 6.40 -1.86 -9.20
N LYS A 6 5.78 -0.75 -9.53
CA LYS A 6 5.33 -0.49 -10.89
C LYS A 6 6.48 -0.42 -11.90
N LYS A 7 7.61 0.14 -11.49
CA LYS A 7 8.77 0.30 -12.36
C LYS A 7 9.64 -0.94 -12.45
N SER A 8 10.05 -1.49 -11.29
CA SER A 8 10.99 -2.60 -11.24
C SER A 8 10.34 -3.97 -11.26
N LYS A 9 9.02 -4.04 -11.03
CA LYS A 9 8.26 -5.27 -10.92
C LYS A 9 8.69 -6.16 -9.74
N ARG A 10 9.47 -5.62 -8.82
CA ARG A 10 9.89 -6.34 -7.63
C ARG A 10 8.76 -6.41 -6.60
N PHE A 11 8.72 -7.51 -5.88
CA PHE A 11 7.80 -7.65 -4.75
C PHE A 11 8.15 -6.64 -3.66
N LEU A 12 7.18 -5.88 -3.21
CA LEU A 12 7.37 -4.90 -2.14
C LEU A 12 6.83 -5.39 -0.80
N CYS A 13 5.58 -5.79 -0.77
CA CYS A 13 4.98 -6.28 0.46
C CYS A 13 3.70 -7.05 0.16
N GLU A 14 3.23 -7.75 1.18
CA GLU A 14 1.93 -8.42 1.11
C GLU A 14 1.00 -7.76 2.10
N THR A 15 -0.21 -7.43 1.65
CA THR A 15 -1.23 -6.80 2.46
C THR A 15 -2.52 -7.63 2.40
N ASN A 16 -3.30 -7.53 3.49
CA ASN A 16 -4.64 -8.10 3.55
C ASN A 16 -5.59 -6.99 3.95
N TYR A 17 -6.46 -6.58 3.04
CA TYR A 17 -7.39 -5.49 3.27
C TYR A 17 -8.25 -5.72 4.50
N ASP A 18 -8.82 -6.92 4.63
CA ASP A 18 -9.70 -7.23 5.75
C ASP A 18 -8.96 -7.19 7.09
N GLU A 19 -7.72 -7.67 7.13
CA GLU A 19 -6.89 -7.60 8.34
C GLU A 19 -6.56 -6.16 8.71
N ILE A 20 -6.23 -5.33 7.73
CA ILE A 20 -5.94 -3.92 7.96
C ILE A 20 -7.17 -3.22 8.54
N ILE A 21 -8.33 -3.43 7.93
CA ILE A 21 -9.59 -2.82 8.38
C ILE A 21 -9.92 -3.29 9.81
N SER A 22 -9.77 -4.58 10.08
CA SER A 22 -10.02 -5.13 11.41
C SER A 22 -9.08 -4.55 12.46
N ALA A 23 -7.81 -4.38 12.12
CA ALA A 23 -6.83 -3.79 13.03
C ALA A 23 -7.16 -2.33 13.33
N LEU A 24 -7.51 -1.55 12.31
CA LEU A 24 -7.88 -0.14 12.50
C LEU A 24 -9.12 0.00 13.37
N ASP A 25 -10.12 -0.84 13.13
CA ASP A 25 -11.35 -0.85 13.94
C ASP A 25 -11.05 -1.24 15.39
N LYS A 26 -10.21 -2.25 15.59
CA LYS A 26 -9.83 -2.72 16.93
C LYS A 26 -9.15 -1.62 17.74
N TYR A 27 -8.32 -0.80 17.12
CA TYR A 27 -7.60 0.28 17.79
C TYR A 27 -8.36 1.60 17.77
N GLY A 28 -9.54 1.62 17.19
CA GLY A 28 -10.37 2.83 17.12
C GLY A 28 -9.80 3.91 16.22
N ILE A 29 -9.00 3.54 15.24
CA ILE A 29 -8.40 4.48 14.31
C ILE A 29 -9.36 4.73 13.15
N ALA A 30 -9.70 6.01 12.93
CA ALA A 30 -10.51 6.39 11.78
C ALA A 30 -9.67 6.31 10.51
N PHE A 31 -10.26 5.88 9.42
CA PHE A 31 -9.59 5.83 8.13
C PHE A 31 -10.55 6.22 7.00
N GLU A 32 -9.99 6.74 5.93
CA GLU A 32 -10.74 7.07 4.73
C GLU A 32 -10.54 5.98 3.68
N LYS A 33 -11.53 5.80 2.83
CA LYS A 33 -11.42 4.90 1.68
C LYS A 33 -11.09 5.71 0.43
N PRO A 34 -10.16 5.23 -0.39
CA PRO A 34 -9.38 4.01 -0.21
C PRO A 34 -8.26 4.18 0.82
N LEU A 35 -7.76 3.07 1.33
CA LEU A 35 -6.60 3.08 2.21
C LEU A 35 -5.37 3.46 1.41
N GLU A 36 -4.59 4.40 1.94
CA GLU A 36 -3.35 4.82 1.30
C GLU A 36 -2.17 4.24 2.06
N ILE A 37 -1.26 3.60 1.33
CA ILE A 37 -0.01 3.10 1.91
C ILE A 37 1.18 3.66 1.15
N VAL A 38 2.28 3.87 1.87
CA VAL A 38 3.53 4.33 1.29
C VAL A 38 4.56 3.22 1.50
N VAL A 39 5.11 2.71 0.40
CA VAL A 39 6.03 1.57 0.43
C VAL A 39 7.34 1.98 -0.22
N PRO A 40 8.47 1.90 0.51
CA PRO A 40 9.77 2.20 -0.08
C PRO A 40 10.20 1.08 -1.03
N CYS A 41 10.74 1.45 -2.17
CA CYS A 41 11.33 0.52 -3.12
C CYS A 41 12.83 0.72 -3.18
N ARG A 42 13.60 -0.30 -2.79
CA ARG A 42 15.06 -0.21 -2.78
C ARG A 42 15.65 -0.10 -4.18
N ALA A 43 15.04 -0.77 -5.15
CA ALA A 43 15.53 -0.75 -6.53
C ALA A 43 15.38 0.63 -7.17
N CYS A 44 14.29 1.32 -6.87
CA CYS A 44 14.00 2.64 -7.42
C CYS A 44 14.53 3.79 -6.55
N LYS A 45 14.91 3.49 -5.30
CA LYS A 45 15.32 4.49 -4.30
C LYS A 45 14.28 5.57 -4.07
N GLU A 46 13.02 5.23 -4.29
CA GLU A 46 11.88 6.13 -4.12
C GLU A 46 10.81 5.38 -3.32
N SER A 47 9.93 6.14 -2.67
CA SER A 47 8.74 5.57 -2.05
C SER A 47 7.59 5.62 -3.06
N GLU A 48 6.79 4.58 -3.08
CA GLU A 48 5.63 4.49 -3.94
C GLU A 48 4.36 4.51 -3.11
N VAL A 49 3.38 5.28 -3.57
CA VAL A 49 2.10 5.41 -2.88
C VAL A 49 1.06 4.60 -3.64
N TYR A 50 0.37 3.73 -2.91
CA TYR A 50 -0.69 2.89 -3.46
C TYR A 50 -1.98 3.09 -2.70
N HIS A 51 -3.09 3.01 -3.43
CA HIS A 51 -4.42 2.92 -2.83
C HIS A 51 -4.85 1.47 -2.81
N ILE A 52 -5.24 0.99 -1.65
CA ILE A 52 -5.62 -0.41 -1.44
C ILE A 52 -7.12 -0.52 -1.37
N TYR A 53 -7.67 -1.41 -2.18
CA TYR A 53 -9.09 -1.76 -2.20
C TYR A 53 -9.27 -3.20 -1.73
N LYS A 54 -10.51 -3.62 -1.61
CA LYS A 54 -10.82 -4.96 -1.09
C LYS A 54 -10.24 -6.07 -1.94
N ASP A 55 -10.23 -5.90 -3.26
CA ASP A 55 -9.86 -6.96 -4.21
C ASP A 55 -8.68 -6.58 -5.12
N HIS A 56 -8.16 -5.34 -5.00
CA HIS A 56 -7.07 -4.89 -5.86
C HIS A 56 -6.35 -3.70 -5.22
N TYR A 57 -5.29 -3.25 -5.88
CA TYR A 57 -4.60 -2.02 -5.51
C TYR A 57 -4.30 -1.21 -6.77
N VAL A 58 -4.12 0.10 -6.57
CA VAL A 58 -3.85 1.05 -7.66
C VAL A 58 -2.63 1.88 -7.29
N PHE A 59 -1.69 2.01 -8.21
CA PHE A 59 -0.55 2.93 -8.06
C PHE A 59 -1.05 4.36 -8.14
N LYS A 60 -0.64 5.20 -7.20
CA LYS A 60 -1.04 6.60 -7.18
C LYS A 60 0.10 7.53 -7.60
N GLU A 61 1.23 7.46 -6.91
CA GLU A 61 2.34 8.37 -7.18
C GLU A 61 3.65 7.85 -6.61
N ASN A 62 4.77 8.42 -7.07
CA ASN A 62 6.08 8.22 -6.46
C ASN A 62 6.40 9.42 -5.58
N ARG A 63 7.07 9.15 -4.45
CA ARG A 63 7.62 10.18 -3.59
C ARG A 63 9.12 9.97 -3.49
N LYS A 64 9.88 10.96 -3.90
CA LYS A 64 11.33 10.92 -3.76
C LYS A 64 11.70 11.11 -2.29
N LYS A 65 12.70 10.35 -1.87
CA LYS A 65 13.26 10.52 -0.52
C LYS A 65 14.05 11.82 -0.42
#